data_ef9f564993a6ef5158b57e63f854b53a
#
_entry.id   ef9f564993a6ef5158b57e63f854b53a
#
_cell.length_a   1.000
_cell.length_b   1.000
_cell.length_c   1.000
_cell.angle_alpha   90.00
_cell.angle_beta   90.00
_cell.angle_gamma   90.00
#
_symmetry.space_group_name_H-M   'P 1'
#
loop_
_entity.id
_entity.type
_entity.pdbx_description
1 polymer ?
#
loop_
_entity_poly.entity_id
_entity_poly.type
_entity_poly.pdbx_seq_one_letter_code
_entity_poly.pdbx_strand_id
1 'polypeptide(L)'
;MVVLPFSKMHGAGNDFVVVAEESVASLCLPELARRLCRRRFAIGADGLLVVGRGKNHAVRMRMFNPDGTEDVCGNGLRCVAKWAVVHGLVAGSRFVVETMDGHKRVELLPDGRVKAELGEPHFEPERVPVLAEGSPVMNLPIVTPAGVIHVTSLSTGSTHSVIFTDSLPDDDRFLRDSPFIENHPLFPQRTSVLWTVVESPSRLRMRIWERGAGETLACGTGACAAAVTAQLHGLAGESVEVYSPGGVLYVQWRPGSPVTLTGAAELVFEGCYPLSEVEP
;
A
#
# COMPACT_ATOMS: atom_id res chain seq x y z
N MET A 1 8.84 -35.04 -4.28
CA MET A 1 8.87 -33.61 -4.64
C MET A 1 7.81 -32.91 -3.80
N VAL A 2 8.22 -32.01 -2.91
CA VAL A 2 7.28 -31.21 -2.11
C VAL A 2 6.76 -30.11 -3.00
N VAL A 3 5.44 -29.91 -3.02
CA VAL A 3 4.79 -28.83 -3.78
C VAL A 3 4.13 -27.85 -2.82
N LEU A 4 4.25 -26.56 -3.09
CA LEU A 4 3.63 -25.48 -2.33
C LEU A 4 2.38 -24.98 -3.06
N PRO A 5 1.18 -25.23 -2.49
CA PRO A 5 -0.04 -24.59 -3.00
C PRO A 5 0.04 -23.08 -2.81
N PHE A 6 -0.40 -22.32 -3.80
CA PHE A 6 -0.46 -20.87 -3.74
C PHE A 6 -1.64 -20.30 -4.50
N SER A 7 -2.02 -19.09 -4.13
CA SER A 7 -2.96 -18.25 -4.89
C SER A 7 -2.19 -17.04 -5.45
N LYS A 8 -2.42 -16.70 -6.71
CA LYS A 8 -1.96 -15.45 -7.32
C LYS A 8 -3.07 -14.43 -7.18
N MET A 9 -2.78 -13.32 -6.53
CA MET A 9 -3.75 -12.25 -6.27
C MET A 9 -3.17 -10.88 -6.61
N HIS A 10 -4.04 -9.89 -6.79
CA HIS A 10 -3.64 -8.48 -6.83
C HIS A 10 -4.67 -7.56 -6.20
N GLY A 11 -4.19 -6.41 -5.70
CA GLY A 11 -5.01 -5.28 -5.28
C GLY A 11 -4.61 -4.04 -6.06
N ALA A 12 -5.45 -3.61 -7.02
CA ALA A 12 -5.16 -2.46 -7.87
C ALA A 12 -3.82 -2.59 -8.64
N GLY A 13 -3.53 -3.76 -9.21
CA GLY A 13 -2.32 -4.00 -10.01
C GLY A 13 -1.08 -4.38 -9.20
N ASN A 14 -1.06 -4.19 -7.89
CA ASN A 14 0.00 -4.67 -7.00
C ASN A 14 -0.23 -6.16 -6.72
N ASP A 15 0.66 -7.03 -7.20
CA ASP A 15 0.42 -8.46 -7.32
C ASP A 15 1.22 -9.30 -6.31
N PHE A 16 0.61 -10.34 -5.77
CA PHE A 16 1.13 -11.15 -4.69
C PHE A 16 1.04 -12.65 -4.97
N VAL A 17 2.00 -13.38 -4.42
CA VAL A 17 1.86 -14.82 -4.14
C VAL A 17 1.31 -14.96 -2.73
N VAL A 18 0.19 -15.63 -2.56
CA VAL A 18 -0.45 -15.87 -1.25
C VAL A 18 -0.35 -17.34 -0.91
N VAL A 19 0.14 -17.65 0.29
CA VAL A 19 0.31 -19.02 0.80
C VAL A 19 -0.27 -19.16 2.20
N ALA A 20 -0.77 -20.35 2.51
CA ALA A 20 -1.15 -20.68 3.89
C ALA A 20 0.10 -20.85 4.77
N GLU A 21 0.08 -20.30 5.98
CA GLU A 21 1.20 -20.34 6.92
C GLU A 21 1.63 -21.77 7.25
N GLU A 22 0.68 -22.68 7.42
CA GLU A 22 0.92 -24.09 7.69
C GLU A 22 1.72 -24.79 6.60
N SER A 23 1.57 -24.36 5.35
CA SER A 23 2.29 -24.91 4.18
C SER A 23 3.75 -24.48 4.13
N VAL A 24 4.14 -23.47 4.88
CA VAL A 24 5.48 -22.86 4.88
C VAL A 24 6.13 -22.79 6.26
N ALA A 25 5.56 -23.45 7.27
CA ALA A 25 5.98 -23.37 8.67
C ALA A 25 7.45 -23.75 8.91
N SER A 26 8.01 -24.63 8.08
CA SER A 26 9.40 -25.08 8.17
C SER A 26 10.36 -24.34 7.24
N LEU A 27 9.87 -23.37 6.47
CA LEU A 27 10.66 -22.68 5.44
C LEU A 27 11.16 -21.32 5.93
N CYS A 28 12.30 -20.88 5.42
CA CYS A 28 12.80 -19.54 5.61
C CYS A 28 12.00 -18.58 4.72
N LEU A 29 11.08 -17.81 5.31
CA LEU A 29 10.14 -16.94 4.56
C LEU A 29 10.85 -15.85 3.74
N PRO A 30 11.91 -15.16 4.23
CA PRO A 30 12.69 -14.24 3.40
C PRO A 30 13.27 -14.89 2.13
N GLU A 31 13.83 -16.09 2.22
CA GLU A 31 14.37 -16.84 1.07
C GLU A 31 13.24 -17.26 0.11
N LEU A 32 12.13 -17.72 0.68
CA LEU A 32 10.95 -18.10 -0.10
C LEU A 32 10.42 -16.90 -0.91
N ALA A 33 10.35 -15.71 -0.29
CA ALA A 33 9.95 -14.49 -0.98
C ALA A 33 10.89 -14.14 -2.13
N ARG A 34 12.22 -14.13 -1.89
CA ARG A 34 13.22 -13.89 -2.95
C ARG A 34 13.05 -14.87 -4.10
N ARG A 35 12.76 -16.13 -3.81
CA ARG A 35 12.59 -17.17 -4.83
C ARG A 35 11.28 -16.97 -5.60
N LEU A 36 10.14 -16.92 -4.91
CA LEU A 36 8.82 -16.93 -5.55
C LEU A 36 8.51 -15.62 -6.31
N CYS A 37 9.04 -14.48 -5.83
CA CYS A 37 8.78 -13.18 -6.43
C CYS A 37 9.61 -12.91 -7.69
N ARG A 38 10.59 -13.75 -8.04
CA ARG A 38 11.41 -13.58 -9.25
C ARG A 38 10.57 -13.66 -10.51
N ARG A 39 10.28 -12.49 -11.11
CA ARG A 39 9.56 -12.43 -12.39
C ARG A 39 10.36 -13.14 -13.48
N ARG A 40 9.67 -13.86 -14.37
CA ARG A 40 10.20 -14.67 -15.48
C ARG A 40 10.91 -15.98 -15.08
N PHE A 41 11.32 -16.14 -13.83
CA PHE A 41 12.08 -17.33 -13.37
C PHE A 41 11.31 -18.16 -12.33
N ALA A 42 10.28 -17.58 -11.72
CA ALA A 42 9.39 -18.26 -10.79
C ALA A 42 7.95 -17.78 -11.02
N ILE A 43 7.11 -17.71 -9.98
CA ILE A 43 5.74 -17.22 -10.09
C ILE A 43 5.76 -15.73 -10.50
N GLY A 44 6.66 -14.95 -9.91
CA GLY A 44 6.79 -13.51 -10.13
C GLY A 44 5.68 -12.72 -9.42
N ALA A 45 6.08 -11.81 -8.54
CA ALA A 45 5.16 -10.95 -7.80
C ALA A 45 5.88 -9.74 -7.20
N ASP A 46 5.11 -8.76 -6.72
CA ASP A 46 5.60 -7.63 -5.92
C ASP A 46 5.80 -8.02 -4.45
N GLY A 47 5.28 -9.18 -4.03
CA GLY A 47 5.49 -9.69 -2.67
C GLY A 47 4.90 -11.06 -2.41
N LEU A 48 5.32 -11.65 -1.30
CA LEU A 48 4.78 -12.88 -0.73
C LEU A 48 3.90 -12.54 0.47
N LEU A 49 2.65 -13.00 0.46
CA LEU A 49 1.73 -12.94 1.60
C LEU A 49 1.61 -14.31 2.25
N VAL A 50 1.90 -14.39 3.53
CA VAL A 50 1.73 -15.59 4.35
C VAL A 50 0.52 -15.37 5.25
N VAL A 51 -0.47 -16.23 5.12
CA VAL A 51 -1.77 -16.09 5.80
C VAL A 51 -1.96 -17.25 6.78
N GLY A 52 -2.23 -16.91 8.02
CA GLY A 52 -2.43 -17.88 9.08
C GLY A 52 -3.51 -17.46 10.10
N ARG A 53 -3.65 -18.24 11.14
CA ARG A 53 -4.49 -17.89 12.29
C ARG A 53 -3.68 -17.03 13.27
N GLY A 54 -4.17 -15.84 13.55
CA GLY A 54 -3.65 -14.96 14.58
C GLY A 54 -4.22 -15.28 15.96
N LYS A 55 -3.88 -14.48 16.95
CA LYS A 55 -4.44 -14.55 18.30
C LYS A 55 -5.90 -14.10 18.28
N ASN A 56 -6.70 -14.61 19.22
CA ASN A 56 -8.10 -14.20 19.41
C ASN A 56 -8.98 -14.29 18.15
N HIS A 57 -8.85 -15.37 17.38
CA HIS A 57 -9.60 -15.62 16.15
C HIS A 57 -9.33 -14.63 15.00
N ALA A 58 -8.33 -13.78 15.11
CA ALA A 58 -7.88 -12.93 14.02
C ALA A 58 -7.24 -13.77 12.89
N VAL A 59 -7.25 -13.21 11.69
CA VAL A 59 -6.38 -13.68 10.60
C VAL A 59 -5.02 -13.05 10.82
N ARG A 60 -3.93 -13.80 10.66
CA ARG A 60 -2.58 -13.25 10.68
C ARG A 60 -2.08 -13.07 9.26
N MET A 61 -1.50 -11.92 8.99
CA MET A 61 -0.85 -11.57 7.74
C MET A 61 0.63 -11.27 8.01
N ARG A 62 1.51 -11.89 7.23
CA ARG A 62 2.90 -11.45 7.06
C ARG A 62 3.14 -11.16 5.59
N MET A 63 3.81 -10.08 5.29
CA MET A 63 4.14 -9.67 3.92
C MET A 63 5.65 -9.53 3.78
N PHE A 64 6.20 -10.12 2.73
CA PHE A 64 7.61 -10.05 2.41
C PHE A 64 7.81 -9.46 1.02
N ASN A 65 8.68 -8.46 0.94
CA ASN A 65 9.13 -7.88 -0.32
C ASN A 65 9.97 -8.88 -1.15
N PRO A 66 10.19 -8.63 -2.45
CA PRO A 66 11.03 -9.49 -3.29
C PRO A 66 12.48 -9.62 -2.82
N ASP A 67 12.99 -8.69 -2.01
CA ASP A 67 14.32 -8.75 -1.39
C ASP A 67 14.34 -9.56 -0.08
N GLY A 68 13.18 -10.06 0.38
CA GLY A 68 12.99 -10.82 1.60
C GLY A 68 12.78 -9.97 2.86
N THR A 69 12.74 -8.66 2.78
CA THR A 69 12.38 -7.80 3.92
C THR A 69 10.90 -7.93 4.26
N GLU A 70 10.56 -8.00 5.55
CA GLU A 70 9.17 -7.99 6.01
C GLU A 70 8.66 -6.56 6.11
N ASP A 71 7.42 -6.32 5.67
CA ASP A 71 6.83 -4.99 5.58
C ASP A 71 5.31 -5.03 5.77
N VAL A 72 4.68 -3.86 5.76
CA VAL A 72 3.22 -3.68 5.75
C VAL A 72 2.73 -3.29 4.36
N CYS A 73 1.54 -3.76 3.97
CA CYS A 73 0.98 -3.46 2.66
C CYS A 73 -0.55 -3.39 2.69
N GLY A 74 -1.11 -2.21 2.41
CA GLY A 74 -2.56 -2.01 2.35
C GLY A 74 -3.22 -2.78 1.19
N ASN A 75 -2.54 -2.94 0.05
CA ASN A 75 -3.02 -3.74 -1.07
C ASN A 75 -3.01 -5.23 -0.71
N GLY A 76 -1.92 -5.70 -0.07
CA GLY A 76 -1.81 -7.06 0.45
C GLY A 76 -2.86 -7.38 1.52
N LEU A 77 -3.16 -6.42 2.41
CA LEU A 77 -4.22 -6.57 3.42
C LEU A 77 -5.58 -6.91 2.78
N ARG A 78 -5.95 -6.24 1.68
CA ARG A 78 -7.20 -6.55 0.97
C ARG A 78 -7.16 -7.93 0.33
N CYS A 79 -6.04 -8.33 -0.26
CA CYS A 79 -5.87 -9.68 -0.81
C CYS A 79 -6.01 -10.75 0.29
N VAL A 80 -5.35 -10.57 1.43
CA VAL A 80 -5.46 -11.49 2.59
C VAL A 80 -6.89 -11.57 3.10
N ALA A 81 -7.58 -10.44 3.20
CA ALA A 81 -8.97 -10.43 3.66
C ALA A 81 -9.90 -11.23 2.73
N LYS A 82 -9.79 -11.04 1.42
CA LYS A 82 -10.56 -11.83 0.44
C LYS A 82 -10.17 -13.31 0.47
N TRP A 83 -8.87 -13.59 0.51
CA TRP A 83 -8.36 -14.96 0.56
C TRP A 83 -8.87 -15.72 1.78
N ALA A 84 -8.86 -15.10 2.96
CA ALA A 84 -9.32 -15.72 4.21
C ALA A 84 -10.79 -16.12 4.16
N VAL A 85 -11.65 -15.36 3.53
CA VAL A 85 -13.07 -15.68 3.33
C VAL A 85 -13.23 -16.80 2.30
N VAL A 86 -12.55 -16.69 1.15
CA VAL A 86 -12.66 -17.68 0.05
C VAL A 86 -12.17 -19.06 0.50
N HIS A 87 -11.10 -19.11 1.31
CA HIS A 87 -10.54 -20.38 1.81
C HIS A 87 -11.14 -20.84 3.15
N GLY A 88 -12.21 -20.19 3.62
CA GLY A 88 -12.93 -20.62 4.83
C GLY A 88 -12.13 -20.47 6.15
N LEU A 89 -11.10 -19.61 6.15
CA LEU A 89 -10.34 -19.32 7.37
C LEU A 89 -11.20 -18.56 8.39
N VAL A 90 -12.16 -17.77 7.89
CA VAL A 90 -13.17 -17.02 8.66
C VAL A 90 -14.57 -17.28 8.12
N ALA A 91 -15.58 -17.28 9.00
CA ALA A 91 -16.96 -17.56 8.62
C ALA A 91 -17.77 -16.31 8.22
N GLY A 92 -17.27 -15.11 8.51
CA GLY A 92 -17.99 -13.86 8.29
C GLY A 92 -17.25 -12.91 7.35
N SER A 93 -17.96 -11.86 6.92
CA SER A 93 -17.39 -10.82 6.06
C SER A 93 -16.61 -9.75 6.84
N ARG A 94 -16.77 -9.64 8.17
CA ARG A 94 -16.11 -8.68 9.06
C ARG A 94 -15.24 -9.39 10.06
N PHE A 95 -13.97 -9.04 10.11
CA PHE A 95 -13.01 -9.64 11.03
C PHE A 95 -11.77 -8.73 11.20
N VAL A 96 -10.84 -9.20 12.02
CA VAL A 96 -9.58 -8.50 12.30
C VAL A 96 -8.44 -9.26 11.64
N VAL A 97 -7.54 -8.53 11.01
CA VAL A 97 -6.26 -9.03 10.52
C VAL A 97 -5.15 -8.49 11.41
N GLU A 98 -4.37 -9.41 12.00
CA GLU A 98 -3.15 -9.11 12.74
C GLU A 98 -2.02 -8.91 11.73
N THR A 99 -1.40 -7.73 11.75
CA THR A 99 -0.28 -7.33 10.89
C THR A 99 0.90 -6.89 11.74
N MET A 100 2.04 -6.64 11.13
CA MET A 100 3.25 -6.19 11.82
C MET A 100 3.05 -4.83 12.54
N ASP A 101 2.20 -3.96 12.02
CA ASP A 101 1.87 -2.64 12.60
C ASP A 101 0.55 -2.63 13.38
N GLY A 102 0.08 -3.81 13.82
CA GLY A 102 -1.09 -3.96 14.68
C GLY A 102 -2.30 -4.58 14.01
N HIS A 103 -3.44 -4.43 14.65
CA HIS A 103 -4.70 -5.02 14.23
C HIS A 103 -5.45 -4.11 13.27
N LYS A 104 -5.88 -4.64 12.12
CA LYS A 104 -6.68 -3.93 11.11
C LYS A 104 -8.06 -4.55 11.00
N ARG A 105 -9.11 -3.74 11.12
CA ARG A 105 -10.48 -4.19 10.84
C ARG A 105 -10.70 -4.21 9.35
N VAL A 106 -11.25 -5.30 8.84
CA VAL A 106 -11.55 -5.48 7.43
C VAL A 106 -12.98 -5.98 7.24
N GLU A 107 -13.54 -5.65 6.09
CA GLU A 107 -14.86 -6.10 5.66
C GLU A 107 -14.85 -6.46 4.18
N LEU A 108 -15.21 -7.70 3.85
CA LEU A 108 -15.51 -8.10 2.48
C LEU A 108 -16.94 -7.65 2.14
N LEU A 109 -17.06 -6.74 1.19
CA LEU A 109 -18.34 -6.18 0.75
C LEU A 109 -19.08 -7.14 -0.19
N PRO A 110 -20.41 -7.01 -0.32
CA PRO A 110 -21.21 -7.86 -1.22
C PRO A 110 -20.78 -7.81 -2.69
N ASP A 111 -20.16 -6.71 -3.13
CA ASP A 111 -19.64 -6.54 -4.49
C ASP A 111 -18.22 -7.10 -4.69
N GLY A 112 -17.66 -7.74 -3.66
CA GLY A 112 -16.34 -8.37 -3.67
C GLY A 112 -15.17 -7.42 -3.39
N ARG A 113 -15.42 -6.12 -3.19
CA ARG A 113 -14.39 -5.19 -2.72
C ARG A 113 -14.13 -5.40 -1.24
N VAL A 114 -12.96 -4.98 -0.80
CA VAL A 114 -12.56 -5.04 0.60
C VAL A 114 -12.42 -3.63 1.16
N LYS A 115 -13.10 -3.38 2.28
CA LYS A 115 -12.97 -2.20 3.12
C LYS A 115 -12.01 -2.52 4.26
N ALA A 116 -11.02 -1.64 4.50
CA ALA A 116 -10.03 -1.79 5.55
C ALA A 116 -9.83 -0.47 6.31
N GLU A 117 -9.72 -0.55 7.64
CA GLU A 117 -9.29 0.57 8.48
C GLU A 117 -7.76 0.54 8.56
N LEU A 118 -7.10 1.60 8.10
CA LEU A 118 -5.62 1.66 8.06
C LEU A 118 -5.01 2.33 9.30
N GLY A 119 -5.80 3.01 10.11
CA GLY A 119 -5.36 3.77 11.28
C GLY A 119 -5.52 5.26 11.09
N GLU A 120 -5.19 6.04 12.11
CA GLU A 120 -5.26 7.50 12.04
C GLU A 120 -4.06 8.07 11.28
N PRO A 121 -4.27 9.12 10.47
CA PRO A 121 -3.15 9.80 9.82
C PRO A 121 -2.35 10.57 10.87
N HIS A 122 -1.03 10.64 10.67
CA HIS A 122 -0.12 11.40 11.53
C HIS A 122 0.36 12.64 10.81
N PHE A 123 0.38 13.75 11.52
CA PHE A 123 0.69 15.08 11.00
C PHE A 123 1.91 15.71 11.67
N GLU A 124 2.31 15.18 12.83
CA GLU A 124 3.44 15.67 13.59
C GLU A 124 4.75 15.36 12.85
N PRO A 125 5.65 16.35 12.66
CA PRO A 125 6.89 16.18 11.88
C PRO A 125 7.73 14.96 12.30
N GLU A 126 7.75 14.64 13.59
CA GLU A 126 8.50 13.51 14.15
C GLU A 126 7.89 12.16 13.72
N ARG A 127 6.57 12.11 13.53
CA ARG A 127 5.83 10.90 13.10
C ARG A 127 5.73 10.77 11.59
N VAL A 128 5.95 11.88 10.87
CA VAL A 128 6.03 11.91 9.40
C VAL A 128 7.45 11.68 8.89
N PRO A 129 8.48 11.67 9.69
CA PRO A 129 9.89 12.02 9.60
C PRO A 129 10.18 13.09 8.54
N VAL A 130 9.80 14.35 8.85
CA VAL A 130 10.10 15.51 8.01
C VAL A 130 10.75 16.60 8.85
N LEU A 131 11.84 17.18 8.36
CA LEU A 131 12.58 18.27 9.03
C LEU A 131 11.93 19.62 8.67
N ALA A 132 10.77 19.89 9.24
CA ALA A 132 10.01 21.13 9.04
C ALA A 132 9.20 21.47 10.28
N GLU A 133 8.79 22.73 10.39
CA GLU A 133 7.92 23.20 11.46
C GLU A 133 6.44 23.09 11.04
N GLY A 134 5.55 23.05 12.03
CA GLY A 134 4.10 22.99 11.85
C GLY A 134 3.53 21.57 11.90
N SER A 135 2.26 21.48 12.28
CA SER A 135 1.49 20.24 12.29
C SER A 135 0.04 20.56 11.92
N PRO A 136 -0.42 20.13 10.73
CA PRO A 136 0.29 19.42 9.66
C PRO A 136 1.35 20.28 8.94
N VAL A 137 2.36 19.63 8.32
CA VAL A 137 3.36 20.29 7.46
C VAL A 137 2.73 20.52 6.10
N MET A 138 2.21 21.72 5.88
CA MET A 138 1.48 22.10 4.66
C MET A 138 2.30 23.05 3.80
N ASN A 139 2.20 22.88 2.47
CA ASN A 139 2.83 23.75 1.48
C ASN A 139 4.34 23.99 1.70
N LEU A 140 5.05 22.96 2.18
CA LEU A 140 6.48 23.00 2.36
C LEU A 140 7.18 23.21 1.00
N PRO A 141 7.96 24.30 0.80
CA PRO A 141 8.66 24.53 -0.44
C PRO A 141 9.89 23.61 -0.55
N ILE A 142 9.95 22.85 -1.63
CA ILE A 142 11.12 22.04 -2.02
C ILE A 142 11.76 22.70 -3.23
N VAL A 143 13.02 23.11 -3.09
CA VAL A 143 13.78 23.70 -4.21
C VAL A 143 14.34 22.57 -5.06
N THR A 144 13.80 22.39 -6.26
CA THR A 144 14.28 21.40 -7.24
C THR A 144 15.09 22.08 -8.36
N PRO A 145 15.82 21.32 -9.18
CA PRO A 145 16.52 21.90 -10.33
C PRO A 145 15.60 22.62 -11.33
N ALA A 146 14.30 22.32 -11.33
CA ALA A 146 13.30 22.90 -12.22
C ALA A 146 12.48 24.04 -11.58
N GLY A 147 12.77 24.41 -10.34
CA GLY A 147 12.04 25.44 -9.60
C GLY A 147 11.52 24.94 -8.26
N VAL A 148 10.65 25.72 -7.64
CA VAL A 148 10.06 25.39 -6.32
C VAL A 148 8.80 24.56 -6.52
N ILE A 149 8.74 23.43 -5.79
CA ILE A 149 7.56 22.57 -5.70
C ILE A 149 7.06 22.61 -4.25
N HIS A 150 5.77 22.81 -4.05
CA HIS A 150 5.17 22.80 -2.72
C HIS A 150 4.59 21.42 -2.43
N VAL A 151 4.94 20.86 -1.28
CA VAL A 151 4.44 19.56 -0.82
C VAL A 151 3.71 19.71 0.51
N THR A 152 2.70 18.89 0.72
CA THR A 152 2.10 18.68 2.05
C THR A 152 2.43 17.26 2.49
N SER A 153 3.01 17.11 3.68
CA SER A 153 3.54 15.85 4.15
C SER A 153 2.80 15.31 5.35
N LEU A 154 2.48 14.01 5.31
CA LEU A 154 1.81 13.28 6.39
C LEU A 154 2.20 11.79 6.32
N SER A 155 1.82 11.04 7.37
CA SER A 155 1.95 9.58 7.37
C SER A 155 0.59 8.92 7.52
N THR A 156 0.30 7.96 6.65
CA THR A 156 -0.86 7.05 6.71
C THR A 156 -0.40 5.59 6.79
N GLY A 157 0.66 5.35 7.57
CA GLY A 157 1.38 4.09 7.68
C GLY A 157 2.78 4.15 7.06
N SER A 158 3.00 5.08 6.12
CA SER A 158 4.32 5.47 5.61
C SER A 158 4.32 6.95 5.26
N THR A 159 5.52 7.53 5.07
CA THR A 159 5.70 8.95 4.75
C THR A 159 5.28 9.25 3.32
N HIS A 160 4.40 10.21 3.15
CA HIS A 160 3.92 10.69 1.86
C HIS A 160 4.03 12.20 1.75
N SER A 161 4.48 12.66 0.59
CA SER A 161 4.50 14.07 0.18
C SER A 161 3.55 14.27 -1.00
N VAL A 162 2.46 14.97 -0.77
CA VAL A 162 1.41 15.21 -1.77
C VAL A 162 1.66 16.55 -2.45
N ILE A 163 1.60 16.54 -3.79
CA ILE A 163 1.76 17.71 -4.65
C ILE A 163 0.47 17.89 -5.44
N PHE A 164 -0.19 19.03 -5.29
CA PHE A 164 -1.34 19.36 -6.12
C PHE A 164 -0.90 20.10 -7.39
N THR A 165 -1.44 19.63 -8.53
CA THR A 165 -1.18 20.20 -9.86
C THR A 165 -2.47 20.24 -10.69
N ASP A 166 -2.52 21.12 -11.69
CA ASP A 166 -3.67 21.18 -12.61
C ASP A 166 -3.72 19.99 -13.58
N SER A 167 -2.55 19.41 -13.88
CA SER A 167 -2.41 18.20 -14.70
C SER A 167 -1.33 17.29 -14.13
N LEU A 168 -1.44 15.97 -14.33
CA LEU A 168 -0.36 15.05 -13.98
C LEU A 168 0.90 15.38 -14.79
N PRO A 169 2.10 15.27 -14.17
CA PRO A 169 3.36 15.56 -14.87
C PRO A 169 3.58 14.54 -16.01
N ASP A 170 4.23 15.01 -17.08
CA ASP A 170 4.81 14.16 -18.09
C ASP A 170 5.97 13.31 -17.54
N ASP A 171 6.49 12.39 -18.34
CA ASP A 171 7.53 11.47 -17.91
C ASP A 171 8.83 12.22 -17.55
N ASP A 172 9.21 13.24 -18.32
CA ASP A 172 10.43 14.00 -18.08
C ASP A 172 10.41 14.70 -16.73
N ARG A 173 9.32 15.37 -16.43
CA ARG A 173 9.12 16.04 -15.14
C ARG A 173 9.01 15.03 -14.00
N PHE A 174 8.21 13.98 -14.19
CA PHE A 174 7.97 12.97 -13.18
C PHE A 174 9.24 12.24 -12.78
N LEU A 175 10.01 11.74 -13.75
CA LEU A 175 11.24 10.98 -13.53
C LEU A 175 12.41 11.84 -13.03
N ARG A 176 12.38 13.16 -13.27
CA ARG A 176 13.38 14.10 -12.74
C ARG A 176 13.06 14.52 -11.30
N ASP A 177 11.83 14.97 -11.05
CA ASP A 177 11.49 15.65 -9.80
C ASP A 177 11.13 14.66 -8.68
N SER A 178 10.49 13.52 -9.00
CA SER A 178 10.05 12.58 -7.98
C SER A 178 11.21 11.94 -7.19
N PRO A 179 12.26 11.37 -7.83
CA PRO A 179 13.40 10.83 -7.07
C PRO A 179 14.20 11.91 -6.34
N PHE A 180 14.21 13.14 -6.86
CA PHE A 180 14.83 14.28 -6.17
C PHE A 180 14.09 14.59 -4.86
N ILE A 181 12.76 14.66 -4.88
CA ILE A 181 11.93 14.90 -3.69
C ILE A 181 11.98 13.72 -2.74
N GLU A 182 11.91 12.47 -3.24
CA GLU A 182 12.05 11.26 -2.42
C GLU A 182 13.28 11.33 -1.53
N ASN A 183 14.44 11.74 -2.08
CA ASN A 183 15.74 11.74 -1.41
C ASN A 183 16.14 13.12 -0.86
N HIS A 184 15.22 14.07 -0.80
CA HIS A 184 15.51 15.42 -0.33
C HIS A 184 15.92 15.40 1.14
N PRO A 185 16.94 16.20 1.58
CA PRO A 185 17.44 16.21 2.98
C PRO A 185 16.37 16.50 4.04
N LEU A 186 15.28 17.16 3.69
CA LEU A 186 14.15 17.38 4.60
C LEU A 186 13.41 16.08 4.96
N PHE A 187 13.63 14.99 4.25
CA PHE A 187 13.04 13.67 4.52
C PHE A 187 14.13 12.66 4.91
N PRO A 188 14.59 12.61 6.18
CA PRO A 188 15.71 11.76 6.59
C PRO A 188 15.47 10.26 6.40
N GLN A 189 14.22 9.84 6.31
CA GLN A 189 13.80 8.47 6.00
C GLN A 189 13.22 8.33 4.60
N ARG A 190 13.45 9.32 3.72
CA ARG A 190 12.85 9.46 2.40
C ARG A 190 11.32 9.59 2.45
N THR A 191 10.69 9.88 1.34
CA THR A 191 9.23 10.03 1.22
C THR A 191 8.72 9.44 -0.09
N SER A 192 7.49 8.96 -0.10
CA SER A 192 6.77 8.72 -1.36
C SER A 192 6.22 10.03 -1.90
N VAL A 193 6.25 10.22 -3.21
CA VAL A 193 5.82 11.46 -3.88
C VAL A 193 4.54 11.20 -4.67
N LEU A 194 3.50 11.96 -4.34
CA LEU A 194 2.16 11.78 -4.89
C LEU A 194 1.74 13.02 -5.69
N TRP A 195 1.87 12.95 -7.01
CA TRP A 195 1.35 13.98 -7.90
C TRP A 195 -0.15 13.81 -8.04
N THR A 196 -0.91 14.82 -7.62
CA THR A 196 -2.35 14.72 -7.45
C THR A 196 -3.08 15.85 -8.17
N VAL A 197 -4.07 15.50 -8.96
CA VAL A 197 -5.02 16.40 -9.60
C VAL A 197 -6.35 16.28 -8.89
N VAL A 198 -6.94 17.41 -8.48
CA VAL A 198 -8.29 17.46 -7.92
C VAL A 198 -9.27 17.69 -9.07
N GLU A 199 -9.97 16.63 -9.50
CA GLU A 199 -10.96 16.71 -10.59
C GLU A 199 -12.33 17.22 -10.08
N SER A 200 -12.66 16.91 -8.82
CA SER A 200 -13.83 17.41 -8.11
C SER A 200 -13.66 17.20 -6.60
N PRO A 201 -14.54 17.74 -5.74
CA PRO A 201 -14.50 17.49 -4.30
C PRO A 201 -14.63 16.02 -3.88
N SER A 202 -15.03 15.13 -4.79
CA SER A 202 -15.17 13.69 -4.55
C SER A 202 -14.25 12.83 -5.43
N ARG A 203 -13.37 13.45 -6.24
CA ARG A 203 -12.53 12.72 -7.20
C ARG A 203 -11.13 13.30 -7.33
N LEU A 204 -10.13 12.45 -7.09
CA LEU A 204 -8.73 12.75 -7.30
C LEU A 204 -8.16 11.81 -8.36
N ARG A 205 -7.16 12.28 -9.08
CA ARG A 205 -6.33 11.44 -9.96
C ARG A 205 -4.87 11.64 -9.59
N MET A 206 -4.11 10.53 -9.48
CA MET A 206 -2.72 10.63 -9.05
C MET A 206 -1.77 9.78 -9.89
N ARG A 207 -0.50 10.23 -9.93
CA ARG A 207 0.67 9.51 -10.37
C ARG A 207 1.62 9.34 -9.19
N ILE A 208 2.19 8.14 -9.04
CA ILE A 208 2.77 7.70 -7.78
C ILE A 208 4.23 7.34 -7.96
N TRP A 209 5.07 7.91 -7.11
CA TRP A 209 6.45 7.50 -6.92
C TRP A 209 6.61 7.00 -5.49
N GLU A 210 6.74 5.68 -5.30
CA GLU A 210 6.87 5.09 -3.97
C GLU A 210 8.32 5.06 -3.51
N ARG A 211 8.52 5.35 -2.26
CA ARG A 211 9.80 5.33 -1.57
C ARG A 211 10.51 3.99 -1.75
N GLY A 212 11.65 4.00 -2.43
CA GLY A 212 12.48 2.82 -2.68
C GLY A 212 11.99 1.88 -3.79
N ALA A 213 10.79 2.11 -4.36
CA ALA A 213 10.22 1.29 -5.42
C ALA A 213 10.12 2.04 -6.76
N GLY A 214 10.11 3.39 -6.75
CA GLY A 214 9.93 4.19 -7.95
C GLY A 214 8.47 4.31 -8.36
N GLU A 215 8.19 4.42 -9.67
CA GLU A 215 6.83 4.50 -10.17
C GLU A 215 6.06 3.19 -9.97
N THR A 216 4.88 3.29 -9.36
CA THR A 216 3.97 2.16 -9.12
C THR A 216 2.58 2.45 -9.64
N LEU A 217 1.80 1.40 -9.87
CA LEU A 217 0.45 1.52 -10.43
C LEU A 217 -0.58 1.98 -9.38
N ALA A 218 -0.38 1.61 -8.11
CA ALA A 218 -1.28 1.97 -7.02
C ALA A 218 -0.60 1.86 -5.66
N CYS A 219 -0.83 2.83 -4.80
CA CYS A 219 -0.40 2.84 -3.41
C CYS A 219 -1.61 3.12 -2.51
N GLY A 220 -1.98 2.15 -1.66
CA GLY A 220 -3.16 2.28 -0.79
C GLY A 220 -2.99 3.38 0.26
N THR A 221 -1.85 3.42 0.96
CA THR A 221 -1.53 4.46 1.92
C THR A 221 -1.36 5.82 1.24
N GLY A 222 -0.80 5.85 0.02
CA GLY A 222 -0.70 7.06 -0.80
C GLY A 222 -2.06 7.62 -1.19
N ALA A 223 -3.01 6.78 -1.59
CA ALA A 223 -4.38 7.22 -1.87
C ALA A 223 -5.04 7.84 -0.64
N CYS A 224 -4.83 7.24 0.54
CA CYS A 224 -5.29 7.80 1.82
C CYS A 224 -4.63 9.16 2.08
N ALA A 225 -3.31 9.26 1.89
CA ALA A 225 -2.59 10.52 2.10
C ALA A 225 -3.09 11.62 1.15
N ALA A 226 -3.28 11.32 -0.12
CA ALA A 226 -3.81 12.28 -1.10
C ALA A 226 -5.21 12.78 -0.72
N ALA A 227 -6.13 11.88 -0.33
CA ALA A 227 -7.48 12.24 0.08
C ALA A 227 -7.51 13.07 1.37
N VAL A 228 -6.76 12.66 2.40
CA VAL A 228 -6.62 13.40 3.66
C VAL A 228 -6.05 14.80 3.40
N THR A 229 -4.98 14.89 2.59
CA THR A 229 -4.37 16.18 2.24
C THR A 229 -5.35 17.08 1.49
N ALA A 230 -6.08 16.54 0.51
CA ALA A 230 -7.08 17.32 -0.23
C ALA A 230 -8.17 17.87 0.70
N GLN A 231 -8.60 17.09 1.69
CA GLN A 231 -9.56 17.54 2.70
C GLN A 231 -8.98 18.64 3.60
N LEU A 232 -7.73 18.51 4.06
CA LEU A 232 -7.06 19.53 4.88
C LEU A 232 -6.93 20.86 4.14
N HIS A 233 -6.76 20.81 2.81
CA HIS A 233 -6.74 22.01 1.96
C HIS A 233 -8.15 22.54 1.57
N GLY A 234 -9.23 21.90 2.02
CA GLY A 234 -10.60 22.28 1.66
C GLY A 234 -10.96 21.97 0.19
N LEU A 235 -10.17 21.12 -0.48
CA LEU A 235 -10.33 20.76 -1.90
C LEU A 235 -11.23 19.54 -2.10
N ALA A 236 -11.42 18.72 -1.05
CA ALA A 236 -12.22 17.51 -1.13
C ALA A 236 -13.09 17.30 0.12
N GLY A 237 -14.14 16.49 -0.02
CA GLY A 237 -15.04 16.08 1.06
C GLY A 237 -14.53 14.84 1.80
N GLU A 238 -15.36 14.30 2.71
CA GLU A 238 -15.03 13.14 3.56
C GLU A 238 -14.88 11.82 2.78
N SER A 239 -15.48 11.72 1.61
CA SER A 239 -15.48 10.50 0.77
C SER A 239 -14.95 10.84 -0.61
N VAL A 240 -13.87 10.19 -1.00
CA VAL A 240 -13.11 10.52 -2.21
C VAL A 240 -12.77 9.27 -2.99
N GLU A 241 -13.02 9.29 -4.29
CA GLU A 241 -12.48 8.34 -5.26
C GLU A 241 -11.09 8.79 -5.69
N VAL A 242 -10.11 7.93 -5.54
CA VAL A 242 -8.72 8.19 -5.93
C VAL A 242 -8.37 7.28 -7.10
N TYR A 243 -8.16 7.87 -8.26
CA TYR A 243 -7.82 7.20 -9.51
C TYR A 243 -6.29 7.15 -9.68
N SER A 244 -5.78 5.98 -9.96
CA SER A 244 -4.38 5.73 -10.32
C SER A 244 -4.31 4.73 -11.50
N PRO A 245 -3.16 4.53 -12.15
CA PRO A 245 -3.05 3.56 -13.24
C PRO A 245 -3.51 2.14 -12.88
N GLY A 246 -3.37 1.73 -11.60
CA GLY A 246 -3.81 0.42 -11.11
C GLY A 246 -5.30 0.30 -10.82
N GLY A 247 -6.06 1.40 -10.89
CA GLY A 247 -7.50 1.39 -10.65
C GLY A 247 -7.98 2.45 -9.65
N VAL A 248 -9.19 2.26 -9.15
CA VAL A 248 -9.87 3.19 -8.26
C VAL A 248 -9.86 2.68 -6.81
N LEU A 249 -9.47 3.55 -5.90
CA LEU A 249 -9.56 3.34 -4.46
C LEU A 249 -10.53 4.36 -3.86
N TYR A 250 -11.40 3.90 -2.96
CA TYR A 250 -12.37 4.75 -2.27
C TYR A 250 -11.85 5.03 -0.86
N VAL A 251 -11.59 6.28 -0.57
CA VAL A 251 -11.08 6.73 0.73
C VAL A 251 -12.16 7.47 1.49
N GLN A 252 -12.32 7.14 2.76
CA GLN A 252 -13.18 7.89 3.68
C GLN A 252 -12.38 8.30 4.91
N TRP A 253 -12.46 9.57 5.26
CA TRP A 253 -11.82 10.09 6.47
C TRP A 253 -12.61 11.24 7.07
N ARG A 254 -12.58 11.29 8.41
CA ARG A 254 -13.04 12.43 9.23
C ARG A 254 -11.96 12.76 10.24
N PRO A 255 -11.72 14.04 10.54
CA PRO A 255 -10.77 14.42 11.59
C PRO A 255 -11.01 13.66 12.90
N GLY A 256 -9.94 13.14 13.49
CA GLY A 256 -10.00 12.35 14.74
C GLY A 256 -10.50 10.91 14.57
N SER A 257 -10.53 10.38 13.34
CA SER A 257 -10.92 8.99 13.09
C SER A 257 -9.89 8.26 12.21
N PRO A 258 -9.86 6.92 12.25
CA PRO A 258 -9.07 6.13 11.30
C PRO A 258 -9.49 6.41 9.85
N VAL A 259 -8.51 6.38 8.96
CA VAL A 259 -8.76 6.40 7.52
C VAL A 259 -9.26 5.03 7.08
N THR A 260 -10.33 5.03 6.30
CA THR A 260 -10.89 3.82 5.70
C THR A 260 -10.59 3.79 4.21
N LEU A 261 -10.05 2.67 3.75
CA LEU A 261 -9.76 2.40 2.36
C LEU A 261 -10.62 1.26 1.84
N THR A 262 -11.31 1.46 0.71
CA THR A 262 -12.05 0.40 0.01
C THR A 262 -11.50 0.25 -1.40
N GLY A 263 -11.22 -0.99 -1.80
CA GLY A 263 -10.71 -1.28 -3.13
C GLY A 263 -10.87 -2.74 -3.53
N ALA A 264 -10.61 -3.03 -4.79
CA ALA A 264 -10.62 -4.37 -5.30
C ALA A 264 -9.49 -5.23 -4.71
N ALA A 265 -9.76 -6.52 -4.61
CA ALA A 265 -8.78 -7.57 -4.41
C ALA A 265 -9.21 -8.75 -5.30
N GLU A 266 -8.34 -9.18 -6.20
CA GLU A 266 -8.69 -10.17 -7.21
C GLU A 266 -7.86 -11.44 -7.06
N LEU A 267 -8.52 -12.59 -7.03
CA LEU A 267 -7.90 -13.90 -7.20
C LEU A 267 -7.73 -14.12 -8.71
N VAL A 268 -6.49 -14.21 -9.16
CA VAL A 268 -6.18 -14.36 -10.59
C VAL A 268 -6.18 -15.83 -10.98
N PHE A 269 -5.42 -16.64 -10.24
CA PHE A 269 -5.37 -18.09 -10.38
C PHE A 269 -4.79 -18.75 -9.13
N GLU A 270 -4.95 -20.07 -9.04
CA GLU A 270 -4.33 -20.92 -8.04
C GLU A 270 -3.41 -21.93 -8.71
N GLY A 271 -2.41 -22.40 -7.99
CA GLY A 271 -1.45 -23.35 -8.52
C GLY A 271 -0.62 -24.03 -7.44
N CYS A 272 0.30 -24.88 -7.89
CA CYS A 272 1.26 -25.56 -7.05
C CYS A 272 2.67 -25.26 -7.57
N TYR A 273 3.54 -24.76 -6.70
CA TYR A 273 4.94 -24.49 -7.03
C TYR A 273 5.84 -25.65 -6.54
N PRO A 274 6.67 -26.26 -7.39
CA PRO A 274 7.59 -27.31 -6.97
C PRO A 274 8.69 -26.72 -6.09
N LEU A 275 8.74 -27.14 -4.83
CA LEU A 275 9.86 -26.89 -3.95
C LEU A 275 10.91 -27.97 -4.23
N SER A 276 11.78 -27.77 -5.22
CA SER A 276 13.00 -28.56 -5.27
C SER A 276 13.82 -28.31 -4.02
N GLU A 277 14.44 -29.36 -3.45
CA GLU A 277 15.43 -29.22 -2.40
C GLU A 277 16.40 -28.12 -2.79
N VAL A 278 16.61 -27.18 -1.88
CA VAL A 278 17.48 -26.02 -2.08
C VAL A 278 18.86 -26.56 -2.43
N GLU A 279 19.34 -26.27 -3.63
CA GLU A 279 20.79 -26.22 -3.80
C GLU A 279 21.30 -25.08 -2.91
N PRO A 280 22.32 -25.37 -2.10
CA PRO A 280 22.85 -24.45 -1.09
C PRO A 280 23.37 -23.13 -1.66
#